data_8dfea5274817921ba0515579dfbaad24
#
_entry.id   8dfea5274817921ba0515579dfbaad24
#
_cell.length_a   1.000
_cell.length_b   1.000
_cell.length_c   1.000
_cell.angle_alpha   90.00
_cell.angle_beta   90.00
_cell.angle_gamma   90.00
#
_symmetry.space_group_name_H-M   'P 1'
#
loop_
_entity.id
_entity.type
_entity.pdbx_description
1 polymer ?
#
loop_
_entity_poly.entity_id
_entity_poly.type
_entity_poly.pdbx_seq_one_letter_code
_entity_poly.pdbx_strand_id
1 'polypeptide(L)' 'MNRYNCLIILPEGTKDITIFADSVHPDSTCATRFQKKVEVLGLYGTPETGFQIVGQYPTDKFIIESVEYNIDNNGL' A
#
# COMPACT_ATOMS: atom_id res chain seq x y z
N MET A 1 -7.25 7.90 -0.21
CA MET A 1 -6.67 6.60 0.23
C MET A 1 -7.48 5.47 -0.35
N ASN A 2 -6.83 4.40 -0.71
CA ASN A 2 -7.46 3.24 -1.33
C ASN A 2 -7.41 2.05 -0.38
N ARG A 3 -8.36 1.13 -0.54
CA ARG A 3 -8.35 -0.13 0.17
C ARG A 3 -8.01 -1.25 -0.81
N TYR A 4 -6.91 -1.94 -0.55
CA TYR A 4 -6.46 -3.07 -1.36
C TYR A 4 -6.78 -4.36 -0.64
N ASN A 5 -7.61 -5.19 -1.26
CA ASN A 5 -7.92 -6.52 -0.75
C ASN A 5 -6.99 -7.51 -1.43
N CYS A 6 -6.16 -8.17 -0.65
CA CYS A 6 -5.03 -8.92 -1.15
C CYS A 6 -4.98 -10.33 -0.59
N LEU A 7 -4.23 -11.18 -1.27
CA LEU A 7 -4.02 -12.56 -0.88
C LEU A 7 -2.51 -12.82 -0.80
N ILE A 8 -2.06 -13.34 0.34
CA ILE A 8 -0.68 -13.78 0.50
C ILE A 8 -0.63 -15.29 0.36
N ILE A 9 0.32 -15.77 -0.43
CA ILE A 9 0.58 -17.20 -0.61
C ILE A 9 1.65 -17.64 0.39
N LEU A 10 1.28 -18.54 1.29
CA LEU A 10 2.15 -19.07 2.33
C LEU A 10 2.39 -20.57 2.10
N PRO A 11 3.44 -21.17 2.69
CA PRO A 11 3.69 -22.60 2.56
C PRO A 11 2.50 -23.45 3.02
N GLU A 12 1.78 -23.02 4.07
CA GLU A 12 0.62 -23.73 4.62
C GLU A 12 -0.70 -23.37 3.93
N GLY A 13 -0.71 -22.44 2.99
CA GLY A 13 -1.92 -22.02 2.32
C GLY A 13 -1.92 -20.54 2.00
N THR A 14 -3.11 -19.94 1.93
CA THR A 14 -3.27 -18.53 1.61
C THR A 14 -3.89 -17.77 2.76
N LYS A 15 -3.64 -16.46 2.82
CA LYS A 15 -4.20 -15.59 3.84
C LYS A 15 -4.68 -14.30 3.21
N ASP A 16 -5.90 -13.90 3.56
CA ASP A 16 -6.46 -12.62 3.13
C ASP A 16 -5.93 -11.50 4.02
N ILE A 17 -5.53 -10.39 3.39
CA ILE A 17 -5.14 -9.20 4.11
C ILE A 17 -5.75 -7.97 3.43
N THR A 18 -5.92 -6.90 4.20
CA THR A 18 -6.40 -5.63 3.70
C THR A 18 -5.36 -4.55 3.99
N ILE A 19 -5.03 -3.77 2.98
CA ILE A 19 -4.03 -2.71 3.09
C ILE A 19 -4.66 -1.39 2.67
N PHE A 20 -4.50 -0.37 3.50
CA PHE A 20 -4.91 0.99 3.20
C PHE A 20 -3.69 1.80 2.77
N ALA A 21 -3.71 2.30 1.55
CA ALA A 21 -2.60 3.06 0.99
C ALA A 21 -3.09 4.01 -0.10
N ASP A 22 -2.25 4.97 -0.47
CA ASP A 22 -2.57 5.89 -1.55
C ASP A 22 -2.08 5.40 -2.90
N SER A 23 -1.07 4.53 -2.91
CA SER A 23 -0.54 3.97 -4.15
C SER A 23 0.09 2.61 -3.92
N VAL A 24 0.25 1.87 -5.00
CA VAL A 24 0.93 0.57 -5.00
C VAL A 24 1.94 0.57 -6.15
N HIS A 25 3.13 0.06 -5.87
CA HIS A 25 4.23 0.00 -6.82
C HIS A 25 4.72 -1.45 -6.91
N PRO A 26 4.19 -2.24 -7.85
CA PRO A 26 4.67 -3.60 -8.05
C PRO A 26 6.03 -3.61 -8.73
N ASP A 27 6.90 -4.47 -8.25
CA ASP A 27 8.22 -4.71 -8.85
C ASP A 27 8.34 -6.22 -9.08
N SER A 28 8.40 -6.61 -10.34
CA SER A 28 8.45 -8.03 -10.71
C SER A 28 9.72 -8.74 -10.25
N THR A 29 10.77 -8.00 -9.92
CA THR A 29 12.05 -8.57 -9.52
C THR A 29 12.23 -8.66 -8.02
N CYS A 30 11.41 -7.98 -7.25
CA CYS A 30 11.64 -7.82 -5.83
C CYS A 30 10.34 -7.91 -5.03
N ALA A 31 9.69 -6.79 -4.81
CA ALA A 31 8.54 -6.72 -3.92
C ALA A 31 7.52 -5.70 -4.40
N THR A 32 6.27 -5.92 -4.04
CA THR A 32 5.20 -4.94 -4.20
C THR A 32 5.15 -4.06 -2.97
N ARG A 33 5.25 -2.75 -3.16
CA ARG A 33 5.24 -1.77 -2.08
C ARG A 33 3.96 -0.96 -2.09
N PHE A 34 3.39 -0.79 -0.91
CA PHE A 34 2.25 0.08 -0.69
C PHE A 34 2.72 1.34 0.00
N GLN A 35 2.33 2.49 -0.51
CA GLN A 35 2.77 3.78 0.00
C GLN A 35 1.60 4.67 0.37
N LYS A 36 1.79 5.45 1.41
CA LYS A 36 0.84 6.45 1.89
C LYS A 36 1.46 7.83 1.72
N LYS A 37 0.66 8.78 1.21
CA LYS A 37 1.06 10.18 1.19
C LYS A 37 1.11 10.74 2.59
N VAL A 38 2.18 11.40 2.92
CA VAL A 38 2.35 12.06 4.21
C VAL A 38 2.85 13.48 3.99
N GLU A 39 2.57 14.36 4.93
CA GLU A 39 3.09 15.72 4.91
C GLU A 39 4.41 15.75 5.67
N VAL A 40 5.44 16.27 5.02
CA VAL A 40 6.76 16.42 5.61
C VAL A 40 7.20 17.88 5.51
N LEU A 41 8.13 18.30 6.35
CA LEU A 41 8.70 19.63 6.28
C LEU A 41 9.88 19.63 5.33
N GLY A 42 9.85 20.54 4.35
CA GLY A 42 10.96 20.74 3.44
C GLY A 42 12.12 21.50 4.09
N LEU A 43 13.16 21.76 3.29
CA LEU A 43 14.37 22.42 3.76
C LEU A 43 14.10 23.79 4.39
N TYR A 44 13.09 24.50 3.96
CA TYR A 44 12.77 25.84 4.47
C TYR A 44 11.55 25.82 5.38
N GLY A 45 11.19 24.66 5.93
CA GLY A 45 10.04 24.53 6.81
C GLY A 45 8.70 24.58 6.12
N THR A 46 8.68 24.55 4.79
CA THR A 46 7.44 24.53 4.01
C THR A 46 6.86 23.10 3.95
N PRO A 47 5.54 22.94 4.01
CA PRO A 47 4.95 21.61 3.87
C PRO A 47 5.18 21.05 2.47
N GLU A 48 5.60 19.80 2.41
CA GLU A 48 5.81 19.07 1.16
C GLU A 48 5.15 17.70 1.27
N THR A 49 4.79 17.13 0.12
CA THR A 49 4.25 15.77 0.06
C THR A 49 5.38 14.77 0.01
N GLY A 50 5.38 13.85 0.96
CA GLY A 50 6.29 12.71 0.96
C GLY A 50 5.50 11.42 0.86
N PHE A 51 6.21 10.29 0.90
CA PHE A 51 5.61 8.95 0.86
C PHE A 51 6.21 8.09 1.95
N GLN A 52 5.35 7.31 2.60
CA GLN A 52 5.76 6.34 3.61
C GLN A 52 5.34 4.95 3.15
N ILE A 53 6.25 3.99 3.23
CA ILE A 53 5.94 2.60 2.92
C ILE A 53 5.14 2.03 4.08
N VAL A 54 3.92 1.57 3.80
CA VAL A 54 3.03 0.99 4.81
C VAL A 54 2.91 -0.52 4.68
N GLY A 55 3.44 -1.10 3.61
CA GLY A 55 3.47 -2.54 3.41
C GLY A 55 4.39 -2.91 2.26
N GLN A 56 5.05 -4.06 2.40
CA GLN A 56 5.94 -4.57 1.37
C GLN A 56 5.86 -6.10 1.38
N TYR A 57 5.56 -6.69 0.21
CA TYR A 57 5.34 -8.13 0.10
C TYR A 57 6.03 -8.69 -1.14
N PRO A 58 6.55 -9.91 -1.10
CA PRO A 58 7.14 -10.53 -2.29
C PRO A 58 6.12 -10.59 -3.42
N THR A 59 6.49 -10.08 -4.59
CA THR A 59 5.56 -9.97 -5.72
C THR A 59 5.07 -11.33 -6.20
N ASP A 60 5.92 -12.35 -6.17
CA ASP A 60 5.57 -13.70 -6.64
C ASP A 60 4.66 -14.47 -5.66
N LYS A 61 4.48 -13.96 -4.45
CA LYS A 61 3.66 -14.60 -3.42
C LYS A 61 2.53 -13.70 -2.94
N PHE A 62 2.11 -12.77 -3.76
CA PHE A 62 1.17 -11.76 -3.38
C PHE A 62 0.27 -11.39 -4.55
N ILE A 63 -1.04 -11.36 -4.32
CA ILE A 63 -2.02 -11.03 -5.34
C ILE A 63 -2.93 -9.94 -4.81
N ILE A 64 -3.13 -8.89 -5.61
CA ILE A 64 -4.16 -7.88 -5.34
C ILE A 64 -5.44 -8.36 -5.99
N GLU A 65 -6.43 -8.72 -5.19
CA GLU A 65 -7.69 -9.27 -5.68
C GLU A 65 -8.65 -8.17 -6.11
N SER A 66 -8.71 -7.09 -5.35
CA SER A 66 -9.58 -5.96 -5.65
C SER A 66 -9.07 -4.69 -5.01
N VAL A 67 -9.50 -3.56 -5.56
CA VAL A 67 -9.13 -2.24 -5.07
C VAL A 67 -10.40 -1.40 -4.95
N GLU A 68 -10.56 -0.73 -3.82
CA GLU A 68 -11.58 0.29 -3.64
C GLU A 68 -10.88 1.64 -3.57
N TYR A 69 -11.15 2.47 -4.55
CA TYR A 69 -10.46 3.75 -4.71
C TYR A 69 -11.14 4.86 -3.92
N ASN A 70 -10.34 5.81 -3.46
CA ASN A 70 -10.81 7.05 -2.83
C ASN A 70 -11.76 6.81 -1.65
N ILE A 71 -11.39 5.88 -0.78
CA ILE A 71 -12.15 5.64 0.43
C ILE A 71 -12.01 6.86 1.35
N ASP A 72 -13.13 7.44 1.73
CA ASP A 72 -13.15 8.54 2.67
C ASP A 72 -13.12 8.00 4.09
N ASN A 73 -12.01 8.22 4.78
CA ASN A 73 -11.87 7.78 6.16
C ASN A 73 -12.83 8.50 7.11
N ASN A 74 -13.30 9.68 6.74
CA ASN A 74 -14.25 10.42 7.55
C ASN A 74 -15.67 9.89 7.42
N GLY A 75 -15.95 9.16 6.38
CA GLY A 75 -17.24 8.54 6.16
C GLY A 75 -17.41 7.19 6.82
N LEU A 76 -16.36 6.74 7.46
CA LEU A 76 -16.35 5.42 8.10
C LEU A 76 -16.67 5.49 9.58
#